data_568fad76e3ab50190d883c946f966c66
#
_entry.id   568fad76e3ab50190d883c946f966c66
#
_cell.length_a   1.000
_cell.length_b   1.000
_cell.length_c   1.000
_cell.angle_alpha   90.00
_cell.angle_beta   90.00
_cell.angle_gamma   90.00
#
_symmetry.space_group_name_H-M   'P 1'
#
loop_
_entity.id
_entity.type
_entity.pdbx_description
1 polymer ?
#
loop_
_entity_poly.entity_id
_entity_poly.type
_entity_poly.pdbx_seq_one_letter_code
_entity_poly.pdbx_strand_id
1 'polypeptide(L)'
;MNASFSLEPIEKASVDELRALQLKRLQATLMHAYQHAPVYRQKWDAAGVHPSDCRTLADLAKFPFTTKADLRAHYPFGMFAVPREKLARVHASSGTTGKPTVVGYTLQDIDMWAQCVARSIRAAGARPGDMVHIKIGRAHV
;
A
#
# COMPACT_ATOMS: atom_id res chain seq x y z
N MET A 1 -14.44 1.74 -33.72
CA MET A 1 -13.02 1.30 -33.68
C MET A 1 -12.87 0.45 -32.41
N ASN A 2 -12.70 -0.88 -32.56
CA ASN A 2 -12.44 -1.74 -31.40
C ASN A 2 -11.04 -1.41 -30.90
N ALA A 3 -10.94 -0.67 -29.80
CA ALA A 3 -9.69 -0.56 -29.08
C ALA A 3 -9.30 -1.99 -28.66
N SER A 4 -8.24 -2.53 -29.28
CA SER A 4 -7.77 -3.87 -28.95
C SER A 4 -7.36 -3.88 -27.49
N PHE A 5 -8.11 -4.62 -26.68
CA PHE A 5 -7.81 -4.84 -25.29
C PHE A 5 -6.53 -5.68 -25.21
N SER A 6 -5.42 -5.06 -24.79
CA SER A 6 -4.19 -5.79 -24.51
C SER A 6 -3.91 -5.78 -23.01
N LEU A 7 -3.57 -6.95 -22.47
CA LEU A 7 -3.07 -7.07 -21.11
C LEU A 7 -1.69 -6.41 -21.01
N GLU A 8 -1.44 -5.77 -19.88
CA GLU A 8 -0.10 -5.25 -19.58
C GLU A 8 0.91 -6.39 -19.42
N PRO A 9 2.22 -6.16 -19.66
CA PRO A 9 3.23 -7.19 -19.51
C PRO A 9 3.18 -7.90 -18.16
N ILE A 10 2.95 -7.16 -17.08
CA ILE A 10 2.86 -7.71 -15.73
C ILE A 10 1.67 -8.66 -15.52
N GLU A 11 0.59 -8.50 -16.29
CA GLU A 11 -0.59 -9.37 -16.22
C GLU A 11 -0.37 -10.71 -16.96
N LYS A 12 0.73 -10.82 -17.72
CA LYS A 12 1.16 -12.02 -18.44
C LYS A 12 2.42 -12.66 -17.86
N ALA A 13 2.97 -12.05 -16.82
CA ALA A 13 4.21 -12.51 -16.20
C ALA A 13 4.03 -13.89 -15.56
N SER A 14 5.07 -14.69 -15.61
CA SER A 14 5.13 -15.97 -14.90
C SER A 14 5.10 -15.77 -13.37
N VAL A 15 4.79 -16.84 -12.65
CA VAL A 15 4.81 -16.82 -11.17
C VAL A 15 6.19 -16.45 -10.64
N ASP A 16 7.26 -16.90 -11.28
CA ASP A 16 8.63 -16.62 -10.85
C ASP A 16 9.00 -15.15 -11.09
N GLU A 17 8.62 -14.57 -12.22
CA GLU A 17 8.78 -13.13 -12.49
C GLU A 17 8.00 -12.28 -11.49
N LEU A 18 6.76 -12.70 -11.16
CA LEU A 18 5.95 -12.01 -10.15
C LEU A 18 6.60 -12.08 -8.76
N ARG A 19 7.11 -13.25 -8.35
CA ARG A 19 7.80 -13.43 -7.07
C ARG A 19 9.08 -12.60 -6.99
N ALA A 20 9.87 -12.56 -8.06
CA ALA A 20 11.06 -11.73 -8.13
C ALA A 20 10.73 -10.24 -7.99
N LEU A 21 9.69 -9.77 -8.69
CA LEU A 21 9.20 -8.40 -8.58
C LEU A 21 8.67 -8.09 -7.18
N GLN A 22 7.90 -8.99 -6.58
CA GLN A 22 7.38 -8.85 -5.21
C GLN A 22 8.53 -8.74 -4.20
N LEU A 23 9.54 -9.60 -4.30
CA LEU A 23 10.71 -9.54 -3.41
C LEU A 23 11.44 -8.21 -3.54
N LYS A 24 11.73 -7.78 -4.76
CA LYS A 24 12.39 -6.49 -5.02
C LYS A 24 11.61 -5.32 -4.40
N ARG A 25 10.29 -5.29 -4.58
CA ARG A 25 9.42 -4.23 -4.03
C ARG A 25 9.34 -4.29 -2.51
N LEU A 26 9.25 -5.50 -1.95
CA LEU A 26 9.24 -5.71 -0.50
C LEU A 26 10.54 -5.17 0.13
N GLN A 27 11.69 -5.54 -0.39
CA GLN A 27 13.00 -5.06 0.09
C GLN A 27 13.09 -3.54 0.05
N ALA A 28 12.65 -2.92 -1.04
CA ALA A 28 12.62 -1.46 -1.18
C ALA A 28 11.68 -0.81 -0.15
N THR A 29 10.49 -1.39 0.07
CA THR A 29 9.51 -0.89 1.05
C THR A 29 10.03 -1.00 2.48
N LEU A 30 10.62 -2.14 2.85
CA LEU A 30 11.21 -2.35 4.18
C LEU A 30 12.34 -1.34 4.43
N MET A 31 13.25 -1.17 3.46
CA MET A 31 14.34 -0.22 3.60
C MET A 31 13.84 1.22 3.71
N HIS A 32 12.87 1.60 2.90
CA HIS A 32 12.26 2.93 2.95
C HIS A 32 11.59 3.20 4.31
N ALA A 33 10.80 2.25 4.81
CA ALA A 33 10.17 2.36 6.13
C ALA A 33 11.19 2.47 7.26
N TYR A 34 12.25 1.68 7.21
CA TYR A 34 13.33 1.69 8.21
C TYR A 34 14.07 3.04 8.22
N GLN A 35 14.36 3.58 7.05
CA GLN A 35 15.12 4.83 6.93
C GLN A 35 14.30 6.08 7.30
N HIS A 36 13.01 6.08 6.99
CA HIS A 36 12.20 7.30 7.02
C HIS A 36 11.07 7.30 8.06
N ALA A 37 10.74 6.15 8.65
CA ALA A 37 9.73 6.06 9.70
C ALA A 37 10.36 5.53 11.00
N PRO A 38 10.69 6.40 11.98
CA PRO A 38 11.38 6.04 13.22
C PRO A 38 10.69 4.92 14.00
N VAL A 39 9.36 4.85 13.95
CA VAL A 39 8.56 3.82 14.61
C VAL A 39 8.90 2.42 14.09
N TYR A 40 9.04 2.26 12.77
CA TYR A 40 9.42 0.98 12.17
C TYR A 40 10.86 0.60 12.54
N ARG A 41 11.78 1.56 12.48
CA ARG A 41 13.17 1.32 12.90
C ARG A 41 13.25 0.81 14.32
N GLN A 42 12.65 1.54 15.28
CA GLN A 42 12.67 1.15 16.68
C GLN A 42 12.06 -0.24 16.92
N LYS A 43 10.95 -0.53 16.25
CA LYS A 43 10.23 -1.80 16.39
C LYS A 43 11.04 -2.97 15.86
N TRP A 44 11.72 -2.78 14.72
CA TRP A 44 12.53 -3.83 14.09
C TRP A 44 13.86 -4.01 14.79
N ASP A 45 14.52 -2.94 15.23
CA ASP A 45 15.74 -3.00 16.04
C ASP A 45 15.47 -3.76 17.36
N ALA A 46 14.35 -3.46 18.03
CA ALA A 46 13.93 -4.17 19.24
C ALA A 46 13.65 -5.67 19.01
N ALA A 47 13.24 -6.04 17.80
CA ALA A 47 13.04 -7.44 17.40
C ALA A 47 14.32 -8.09 16.85
N GLY A 48 15.43 -7.36 16.77
CA GLY A 48 16.71 -7.86 16.23
C GLY A 48 16.66 -8.16 14.72
N VAL A 49 15.79 -7.46 13.95
CA VAL A 49 15.66 -7.65 12.50
C VAL A 49 15.99 -6.37 11.75
N HIS A 50 16.66 -6.52 10.62
CA HIS A 50 17.01 -5.43 9.71
C HIS A 50 16.45 -5.69 8.30
N PRO A 51 16.10 -4.68 7.49
CA PRO A 51 15.61 -4.87 6.12
C PRO A 51 16.47 -5.80 5.24
N SER A 52 17.78 -5.85 5.45
CA SER A 52 18.70 -6.76 4.73
C SER A 52 18.50 -8.25 5.04
N ASP A 53 17.75 -8.58 6.11
CA ASP A 53 17.42 -9.95 6.48
C ASP A 53 16.30 -10.53 5.61
N CYS A 54 15.60 -9.68 4.85
CA CYS A 54 14.59 -10.07 3.89
C CYS A 54 15.24 -10.47 2.56
N ARG A 55 15.71 -11.73 2.45
CA ARG A 55 16.34 -12.29 1.26
C ARG A 55 15.37 -13.06 0.38
N THR A 56 14.28 -13.53 0.96
CA THR A 56 13.18 -14.23 0.30
C THR A 56 11.84 -13.65 0.75
N LEU A 57 10.75 -13.93 0.03
CA LEU A 57 9.41 -13.51 0.46
C LEU A 57 8.99 -14.12 1.81
N ALA A 58 9.48 -15.34 2.12
CA ALA A 58 9.21 -15.99 3.41
C ALA A 58 9.83 -15.27 4.60
N ASP A 59 10.91 -14.52 4.39
CA ASP A 59 11.58 -13.77 5.45
C ASP A 59 10.75 -12.62 6.00
N LEU A 60 9.66 -12.24 5.32
CA LEU A 60 8.70 -11.25 5.84
C LEU A 60 8.14 -11.68 7.21
N ALA A 61 8.05 -12.99 7.48
CA ALA A 61 7.61 -13.52 8.77
C ALA A 61 8.51 -13.15 9.96
N LYS A 62 9.74 -12.69 9.72
CA LYS A 62 10.67 -12.23 10.76
C LYS A 62 10.29 -10.85 11.29
N PHE A 63 9.58 -10.06 10.50
CA PHE A 63 9.26 -8.68 10.82
C PHE A 63 7.99 -8.59 11.68
N PRO A 64 8.02 -7.82 12.80
CA PRO A 64 6.85 -7.64 13.65
C PRO A 64 5.68 -6.98 12.89
N PHE A 65 4.47 -7.43 13.19
CA PHE A 65 3.25 -6.83 12.62
C PHE A 65 3.06 -5.38 13.08
N THR A 66 2.50 -4.57 12.18
CA THR A 66 1.91 -3.28 12.52
C THR A 66 0.45 -3.49 12.91
N THR A 67 0.07 -2.96 14.06
CA THR A 67 -1.28 -3.08 14.59
C THR A 67 -2.03 -1.75 14.52
N LYS A 68 -3.34 -1.80 14.69
CA LYS A 68 -4.15 -0.58 14.82
C LYS A 68 -3.77 0.25 16.05
N ALA A 69 -3.25 -0.40 17.09
CA ALA A 69 -2.73 0.27 18.29
C ALA A 69 -1.49 1.11 17.96
N ASP A 70 -0.58 0.59 17.14
CA ASP A 70 0.60 1.35 16.67
C ASP A 70 0.19 2.63 15.93
N LEU A 71 -0.79 2.53 15.02
CA LEU A 71 -1.30 3.69 14.28
C LEU A 71 -1.93 4.74 15.19
N ARG A 72 -2.65 4.32 16.23
CA ARG A 72 -3.27 5.22 17.19
C ARG A 72 -2.26 5.87 18.15
N ALA A 73 -1.25 5.12 18.57
CA ALA A 73 -0.19 5.62 19.45
C ALA A 73 0.63 6.73 18.78
N HIS A 74 0.78 6.65 17.46
CA HIS A 74 1.55 7.61 16.67
C HIS A 74 0.68 8.56 15.84
N TYR A 75 -0.58 8.74 16.26
CA TYR A 75 -1.52 9.67 15.63
C TYR A 75 -1.00 11.12 15.70
N PRO A 76 -1.17 11.95 14.67
CA PRO A 76 -1.77 11.60 13.38
C PRO A 76 -0.76 11.16 12.30
N PHE A 77 0.52 11.58 12.35
CA PHE A 77 1.48 11.46 11.26
C PHE A 77 2.77 10.72 11.64
N GLY A 78 2.86 10.20 12.86
CA GLY A 78 4.11 9.61 13.37
C GLY A 78 4.59 8.35 12.66
N MET A 79 3.72 7.72 11.84
CA MET A 79 4.08 6.55 11.03
C MET A 79 4.34 6.87 9.55
N PHE A 80 4.36 8.15 9.17
CA PHE A 80 4.63 8.51 7.79
C PHE A 80 6.13 8.40 7.47
N ALA A 81 6.43 7.82 6.31
CA ALA A 81 7.79 7.66 5.80
C ALA A 81 8.18 8.76 4.78
N VAL A 82 7.35 9.79 4.64
CA VAL A 82 7.59 10.94 3.77
C VAL A 82 7.23 12.23 4.49
N PRO A 83 7.87 13.37 4.18
CA PRO A 83 7.48 14.68 4.67
C PRO A 83 6.05 15.03 4.24
N ARG A 84 5.31 15.76 5.08
CA ARG A 84 3.91 16.13 4.82
C ARG A 84 3.72 16.92 3.53
N GLU A 85 4.70 17.69 3.14
CA GLU A 85 4.70 18.50 1.91
C GLU A 85 4.65 17.65 0.63
N LYS A 86 5.02 16.36 0.72
CA LYS A 86 4.91 15.38 -0.38
C LYS A 86 3.58 14.66 -0.44
N LEU A 87 2.69 14.89 0.54
CA LEU A 87 1.38 14.27 0.54
C LEU A 87 0.43 15.00 -0.40
N ALA A 88 -0.17 14.25 -1.30
CA ALA A 88 -1.23 14.74 -2.18
C ALA A 88 -2.61 14.55 -1.56
N ARG A 89 -2.76 13.56 -0.65
CA ARG A 89 -4.04 13.23 -0.04
C ARG A 89 -3.84 12.58 1.33
N VAL A 90 -4.77 12.86 2.25
CA VAL A 90 -4.85 12.22 3.56
C VAL A 90 -6.23 11.58 3.72
N HIS A 91 -6.26 10.32 4.15
CA HIS A 91 -7.49 9.61 4.51
C HIS A 91 -7.48 9.28 6.00
N ALA A 92 -8.67 9.24 6.58
CA ALA A 92 -8.83 8.84 7.97
C ALA A 92 -10.05 7.92 8.13
N SER A 93 -9.95 6.97 9.05
CA SER A 93 -11.11 6.17 9.44
C SER A 93 -12.11 7.00 10.25
N SER A 94 -13.38 6.58 10.31
CA SER A 94 -14.43 7.31 11.05
C SER A 94 -14.21 7.45 12.56
N GLY A 95 -13.27 6.68 13.14
CA GLY A 95 -12.87 6.85 14.54
C GLY A 95 -13.95 6.57 15.59
N THR A 96 -14.98 5.80 15.26
CA THR A 96 -16.12 5.49 16.16
C THR A 96 -15.74 4.91 17.51
N THR A 97 -14.54 4.35 17.65
CA THR A 97 -14.03 3.73 18.88
C THR A 97 -12.76 4.40 19.42
N GLY A 98 -12.54 5.69 19.16
CA GLY A 98 -11.37 6.44 19.61
C GLY A 98 -10.69 7.22 18.50
N LYS A 99 -9.37 7.47 18.63
CA LYS A 99 -8.60 8.20 17.61
C LYS A 99 -8.69 7.51 16.26
N PRO A 100 -8.97 8.25 15.16
CA PRO A 100 -8.97 7.67 13.81
C PRO A 100 -7.57 7.17 13.44
N THR A 101 -7.50 6.21 12.52
CA THR A 101 -6.27 5.88 11.83
C THR A 101 -6.11 6.80 10.63
N VAL A 102 -4.93 7.39 10.49
CA VAL A 102 -4.64 8.35 9.42
C VAL A 102 -3.63 7.73 8.45
N VAL A 103 -3.88 7.87 7.15
CA VAL A 103 -3.02 7.38 6.07
C VAL A 103 -2.78 8.51 5.08
N GLY A 104 -1.51 8.75 4.75
CA GLY A 104 -1.11 9.73 3.74
C GLY A 104 -0.71 9.07 2.44
N TYR A 105 -1.04 9.69 1.32
CA TYR A 105 -0.72 9.24 -0.03
C TYR A 105 0.06 10.31 -0.78
N THR A 106 1.18 9.93 -1.39
CA THR A 106 1.87 10.75 -2.37
C THR A 106 1.16 10.66 -3.73
N LEU A 107 1.52 11.52 -4.69
CA LEU A 107 1.03 11.39 -6.07
C LEU A 107 1.38 10.03 -6.66
N GLN A 108 2.57 9.50 -6.39
CA GLN A 108 3.00 8.19 -6.85
C GLN A 108 2.13 7.05 -6.28
N ASP A 109 1.75 7.14 -5.01
CA ASP A 109 0.84 6.16 -4.39
C ASP A 109 -0.54 6.19 -5.04
N ILE A 110 -1.04 7.38 -5.36
CA ILE A 110 -2.33 7.56 -6.05
C ILE A 110 -2.29 6.95 -7.46
N ASP A 111 -1.22 7.19 -8.22
CA ASP A 111 -1.05 6.63 -9.56
C ASP A 111 -0.96 5.09 -9.52
N MET A 112 -0.19 4.55 -8.58
CA MET A 112 -0.11 3.10 -8.38
C MET A 112 -1.48 2.51 -8.01
N TRP A 113 -2.21 3.17 -7.12
CA TRP A 113 -3.56 2.75 -6.73
C TRP A 113 -4.53 2.80 -7.91
N ALA A 114 -4.49 3.86 -8.71
CA ALA A 114 -5.31 3.97 -9.92
C ALA A 114 -5.03 2.83 -10.91
N GLN A 115 -3.76 2.46 -11.11
CA GLN A 115 -3.39 1.31 -11.96
C GLN A 115 -3.95 -0.01 -11.41
N CYS A 116 -3.87 -0.24 -10.09
CA CYS A 116 -4.41 -1.44 -9.47
C CYS A 116 -5.94 -1.51 -9.64
N VAL A 117 -6.64 -0.40 -9.42
CA VAL A 117 -8.10 -0.30 -9.61
C VAL A 117 -8.47 -0.52 -11.06
N ALA A 118 -7.74 0.07 -12.00
CA ALA A 118 -7.97 -0.10 -13.44
C ALA A 118 -7.85 -1.57 -13.87
N ARG A 119 -6.86 -2.31 -13.34
CA ARG A 119 -6.72 -3.76 -13.58
C ARG A 119 -7.90 -4.54 -13.01
N SER A 120 -8.35 -4.22 -11.79
CA SER A 120 -9.50 -4.86 -11.16
C SER A 120 -10.79 -4.64 -11.95
N ILE A 121 -11.04 -3.41 -12.40
CA ILE A 121 -12.19 -3.05 -13.22
C ILE A 121 -12.15 -3.79 -14.57
N ARG A 122 -10.97 -3.86 -15.20
CA ARG A 122 -10.76 -4.62 -16.45
C ARG A 122 -11.02 -6.11 -16.26
N ALA A 123 -10.54 -6.69 -15.17
CA ALA A 123 -10.74 -8.10 -14.85
C ALA A 123 -12.24 -8.42 -14.63
N ALA A 124 -13.01 -7.46 -14.10
CA ALA A 124 -14.46 -7.56 -13.98
C ALA A 124 -15.21 -7.43 -15.32
N GLY A 125 -14.50 -7.14 -16.43
CA GLY A 125 -15.08 -7.07 -17.76
C GLY A 125 -15.32 -5.67 -18.32
N ALA A 126 -15.12 -4.62 -17.55
CA ALA A 126 -15.33 -3.25 -18.01
C ALA A 126 -14.36 -2.85 -19.13
N ARG A 127 -14.83 -1.99 -20.02
CA ARG A 127 -14.10 -1.51 -21.22
C ARG A 127 -14.14 0.01 -21.30
N PRO A 128 -13.23 0.64 -22.05
CA PRO A 128 -13.31 2.06 -22.36
C PRO A 128 -14.66 2.40 -22.99
N GLY A 129 -15.32 3.42 -22.44
CA GLY A 129 -16.66 3.84 -22.85
C GLY A 129 -17.80 3.29 -22.00
N ASP A 130 -17.55 2.34 -21.11
CA ASP A 130 -18.55 1.87 -20.17
C ASP A 130 -18.87 2.96 -19.13
N MET A 131 -20.15 3.01 -18.74
CA MET A 131 -20.61 3.93 -17.71
C MET A 131 -20.35 3.32 -16.32
N VAL A 132 -19.64 4.05 -15.48
CA VAL A 132 -19.38 3.66 -14.09
C VAL A 132 -20.21 4.53 -13.14
N HIS A 133 -21.06 3.89 -12.32
CA HIS A 133 -21.79 4.57 -11.26
C HIS A 133 -21.08 4.38 -9.92
N ILE A 134 -20.65 5.49 -9.30
CA ILE A 134 -20.00 5.48 -7.99
C ILE A 134 -21.04 5.99 -6.98
N LYS A 135 -21.40 5.13 -6.04
CA LYS A 135 -22.29 5.49 -4.92
C LYS A 135 -21.48 5.46 -3.61
N ILE A 136 -21.36 6.60 -2.98
CA ILE A 136 -20.85 6.71 -1.61
C ILE A 136 -22.06 6.70 -0.69
N GLY A 137 -22.36 5.54 -0.08
CA GLY A 137 -23.44 5.38 0.87
C GLY A 137 -22.90 5.07 2.27
N ARG A 138 -23.45 5.71 3.30
CA ARG A 138 -23.37 5.16 4.65
C ARG A 138 -24.53 4.18 4.82
N ALA A 139 -24.24 2.95 5.22
CA ALA A 139 -25.26 2.13 5.83
C ALA A 139 -25.58 2.78 7.18
N HIS A 140 -26.75 3.40 7.28
CA HIS A 140 -27.33 3.71 8.57
C HIS A 140 -28.05 2.45 9.03
N VAL A 141 -27.54 1.82 10.06
CA VAL A 141 -28.23 0.81 10.84
C VAL A 141 -28.91 1.51 11.98
#